data_4e67015e13272be933b22ff8f992e8b2
#
_entry.id   4e67015e13272be933b22ff8f992e8b2
#
_cell.length_a   1.000
_cell.length_b   1.000
_cell.length_c   1.000
_cell.angle_alpha   90.00
_cell.angle_beta   90.00
_cell.angle_gamma   90.00
#
_symmetry.space_group_name_H-M   'P 1'
#
loop_
_entity.id
_entity.type
_entity.pdbx_description
1 polymer ?
#
loop_
_entity_poly.entity_id
_entity_poly.type
_entity_poly.pdbx_seq_one_letter_code
_entity_poly.pdbx_strand_id
1 'polypeptide(L)'
;MARDRVRISRRHTVSTIVAAAALAGGLGLGLAQPHATAATAGPTGKAPAGQGRGTASGPTGGTWLALKDGHLAYGQDAQGNRIPDYSYAGYEGGGMPLPKATVKATVPAPGTGDATATVQAAIDKVSTLPQDADGIRGAVQLSPGQYHIAGQLHIGASGVILRGSGTGSTVLVADQPSVRTLVTIGDKSRYTPVGTTGQVTDDYVPVGSTTLTLGSTAGLSAGDEVVVERPTTQAWIDALGMTDAWTPNWSLRSERKITAIHGNKVTLDVPLTTALEKQYTQATVYKYTFPRIDHTGIENLSLDGQAMSGDPNYAKAFYNAAPWEFNAVQDSWVNNVIWRHFGGSGQTFLGPQSRRISVLHTQALDFNTTDSSARSEAYLLQGQQNLVQDCSVTAPMIHAFSTYGRQSGPNVFSNCKATLVDKTYDAGGHERWGSGTLYDNVTLDGSLLLVNNGSRGSGHGWSDANSTAYNCTTQQYMAQEPPTAHNWAIGCTGTLMNGSDGQVESNGKHVLPDSLYDQQLIDRHAAARSGRS
;
A
#
# COMPACT_ATOMS: atom_id res chain seq x y z
N MET A 1 -59.24 -11.53 -52.61
CA MET A 1 -58.09 -12.39 -52.97
C MET A 1 -56.89 -11.92 -52.16
N ALA A 2 -56.63 -12.63 -51.10
CA ALA A 2 -55.60 -12.36 -50.16
C ALA A 2 -54.27 -12.96 -50.64
N ARG A 3 -53.16 -12.29 -50.39
CA ARG A 3 -51.82 -12.89 -50.37
C ARG A 3 -51.07 -12.39 -49.16
N ASP A 4 -50.91 -13.33 -48.24
CA ASP A 4 -50.03 -13.24 -47.07
C ASP A 4 -48.59 -12.96 -47.46
N ARG A 5 -47.93 -12.05 -46.74
CA ARG A 5 -46.47 -11.92 -46.68
C ARG A 5 -46.00 -12.14 -45.26
N VAL A 6 -45.42 -13.28 -45.05
CA VAL A 6 -44.69 -13.65 -43.85
C VAL A 6 -43.44 -12.75 -43.71
N ARG A 7 -43.32 -12.01 -42.59
CA ARG A 7 -42.10 -11.29 -42.17
C ARG A 7 -41.30 -12.19 -41.25
N ILE A 8 -40.12 -12.60 -41.72
CA ILE A 8 -39.10 -13.28 -40.90
C ILE A 8 -38.33 -12.21 -40.13
N SER A 9 -38.48 -12.23 -38.81
CA SER A 9 -37.72 -11.43 -37.88
C SER A 9 -36.37 -12.12 -37.62
N ARG A 10 -35.26 -11.52 -38.05
CA ARG A 10 -33.91 -11.94 -37.63
C ARG A 10 -33.64 -11.36 -36.25
N ARG A 11 -33.61 -12.21 -35.23
CA ARG A 11 -33.06 -11.91 -33.92
C ARG A 11 -31.54 -11.96 -34.00
N HIS A 12 -30.87 -10.83 -33.77
CA HIS A 12 -29.45 -10.78 -33.53
C HIS A 12 -29.20 -11.21 -32.09
N THR A 13 -28.59 -12.38 -31.93
CA THR A 13 -28.08 -12.85 -30.65
C THR A 13 -26.74 -12.18 -30.45
N VAL A 14 -26.64 -11.28 -29.48
CA VAL A 14 -25.38 -10.74 -28.99
C VAL A 14 -24.82 -11.75 -28.00
N SER A 15 -23.77 -12.45 -28.37
CA SER A 15 -23.03 -13.32 -27.48
C SER A 15 -22.14 -12.50 -26.58
N THR A 16 -22.56 -12.35 -25.33
CA THR A 16 -21.72 -11.81 -24.25
C THR A 16 -20.79 -12.93 -23.79
N ILE A 17 -19.50 -12.82 -24.13
CA ILE A 17 -18.48 -13.71 -23.57
C ILE A 17 -18.19 -13.23 -22.16
N VAL A 18 -18.74 -13.90 -21.17
CA VAL A 18 -18.35 -13.79 -19.77
C VAL A 18 -17.17 -14.75 -19.58
N ALA A 19 -15.98 -14.21 -19.40
CA ALA A 19 -14.82 -14.99 -18.95
C ALA A 19 -15.02 -15.35 -17.47
N ALA A 20 -15.56 -16.54 -17.22
CA ALA A 20 -15.58 -17.12 -15.89
C ALA A 20 -14.20 -17.69 -15.57
N ALA A 21 -13.52 -17.09 -14.59
CA ALA A 21 -12.37 -17.73 -13.96
C ALA A 21 -12.88 -18.93 -13.16
N ALA A 22 -12.55 -20.12 -13.62
CA ALA A 22 -12.88 -21.38 -12.94
C ALA A 22 -12.04 -21.49 -11.65
N LEU A 23 -12.70 -21.35 -10.51
CA LEU A 23 -12.23 -21.84 -9.22
C LEU A 23 -12.54 -23.33 -9.15
N ALA A 24 -11.52 -24.17 -9.31
CA ALA A 24 -11.62 -25.58 -9.01
C ALA A 24 -11.70 -25.77 -7.49
N GLY A 25 -12.92 -25.96 -6.97
CA GLY A 25 -13.16 -26.39 -5.61
C GLY A 25 -12.93 -27.88 -5.48
N GLY A 26 -11.81 -28.29 -4.88
CA GLY A 26 -11.61 -29.65 -4.39
C GLY A 26 -12.21 -29.79 -2.99
N LEU A 27 -13.27 -30.58 -2.87
CA LEU A 27 -13.79 -31.08 -1.58
C LEU A 27 -12.77 -32.07 -1.01
N GLY A 28 -12.00 -31.65 -0.01
CA GLY A 28 -11.18 -32.53 0.82
C GLY A 28 -11.69 -32.51 2.25
N LEU A 29 -12.15 -33.68 2.71
CA LEU A 29 -12.58 -33.94 4.07
C LEU A 29 -11.53 -33.53 5.11
N GLY A 30 -11.97 -32.78 6.13
CA GLY A 30 -11.15 -32.32 7.21
C GLY A 30 -10.56 -33.44 8.04
N LEU A 31 -9.26 -33.33 8.26
CA LEU A 31 -8.59 -33.84 9.44
C LEU A 31 -7.91 -32.64 10.08
N ALA A 32 -8.27 -32.37 11.31
CA ALA A 32 -7.62 -31.37 12.15
C ALA A 32 -6.11 -31.66 12.17
N GLN A 33 -5.32 -30.73 11.68
CA GLN A 33 -3.87 -30.77 11.87
C GLN A 33 -3.50 -29.92 13.10
N PRO A 34 -2.59 -30.43 13.94
CA PRO A 34 -2.14 -29.70 15.11
C PRO A 34 -1.31 -28.46 14.69
N HIS A 35 -1.39 -27.44 15.52
CA HIS A 35 -0.64 -26.19 15.40
C HIS A 35 0.82 -26.44 15.02
N ALA A 36 1.28 -25.83 13.95
CA ALA A 36 2.65 -25.90 13.53
C ALA A 36 3.54 -25.20 14.56
N THR A 37 4.20 -26.00 15.37
CA THR A 37 5.44 -25.60 16.06
C THR A 37 6.42 -25.04 15.03
N ALA A 38 7.20 -24.03 15.44
CA ALA A 38 8.24 -23.38 14.64
C ALA A 38 8.91 -24.34 13.66
N ALA A 39 8.84 -24.01 12.37
CA ALA A 39 9.40 -24.83 11.32
C ALA A 39 10.92 -24.93 11.50
N THR A 40 11.37 -26.08 11.95
CA THR A 40 12.74 -26.51 11.75
C THR A 40 13.01 -26.55 10.24
N ALA A 41 14.17 -26.06 9.85
CA ALA A 41 14.66 -25.99 8.48
C ALA A 41 14.25 -27.23 7.67
N GLY A 42 13.48 -27.05 6.63
CA GLY A 42 13.16 -28.07 5.64
C GLY A 42 14.38 -28.41 4.80
N PRO A 43 14.38 -29.56 4.13
CA PRO A 43 15.56 -30.10 3.49
C PRO A 43 16.08 -29.17 2.40
N THR A 44 17.40 -28.97 2.39
CA THR A 44 18.16 -28.31 1.35
C THR A 44 17.96 -29.01 0.01
N GLY A 45 16.97 -28.55 -0.76
CA GLY A 45 16.93 -28.83 -2.19
C GLY A 45 18.12 -28.14 -2.84
N LYS A 46 19.10 -28.94 -3.30
CA LYS A 46 20.22 -28.43 -4.08
C LYS A 46 19.68 -27.69 -5.29
N ALA A 47 19.83 -26.36 -5.30
CA ALA A 47 19.62 -25.56 -6.49
C ALA A 47 20.57 -26.05 -7.61
N PRO A 48 20.15 -26.05 -8.88
CA PRO A 48 21.05 -26.39 -9.97
C PRO A 48 22.22 -25.40 -9.97
N ALA A 49 23.42 -25.94 -9.95
CA ALA A 49 24.64 -25.17 -10.11
C ALA A 49 24.67 -24.60 -11.53
N GLY A 50 24.44 -23.29 -11.66
CA GLY A 50 24.53 -22.64 -12.95
C GLY A 50 24.35 -21.14 -12.83
N GLN A 51 25.47 -20.45 -12.89
CA GLN A 51 25.71 -19.01 -13.03
C GLN A 51 25.73 -18.21 -11.74
N GLY A 52 26.87 -17.58 -11.52
CA GLY A 52 27.32 -16.93 -10.32
C GLY A 52 26.24 -16.09 -9.61
N ARG A 53 25.91 -16.49 -8.41
CA ARG A 53 25.43 -15.58 -7.39
C ARG A 53 26.45 -14.43 -7.31
N GLY A 54 26.11 -13.28 -7.87
CA GLY A 54 26.72 -12.05 -7.41
C GLY A 54 26.45 -12.02 -5.92
N THR A 55 27.45 -12.25 -5.10
CA THR A 55 27.37 -12.02 -3.67
C THR A 55 26.93 -10.58 -3.53
N ALA A 56 25.75 -10.35 -2.94
CA ALA A 56 25.30 -9.01 -2.60
C ALA A 56 26.42 -8.40 -1.76
N SER A 57 27.20 -7.52 -2.39
CA SER A 57 28.28 -6.82 -1.71
C SER A 57 27.65 -5.76 -0.82
N GLY A 58 28.02 -5.75 0.44
CA GLY A 58 27.69 -4.65 1.34
C GLY A 58 28.13 -3.29 0.73
N PRO A 59 27.76 -2.18 1.37
CA PRO A 59 28.04 -0.86 0.83
C PRO A 59 29.55 -0.64 0.66
N THR A 60 29.93 -0.06 -0.47
CA THR A 60 31.31 0.38 -0.70
C THR A 60 31.60 1.54 0.27
N GLY A 61 32.12 1.24 1.45
CA GLY A 61 32.43 2.29 2.45
C GLY A 61 31.98 2.01 3.88
N GLY A 62 31.41 0.85 4.16
CA GLY A 62 31.23 0.34 5.54
C GLY A 62 29.84 0.47 6.16
N THR A 63 28.96 1.40 5.75
CA THR A 63 27.59 1.51 6.26
C THR A 63 26.63 1.97 5.19
N TRP A 64 25.36 1.50 5.26
CA TRP A 64 24.28 1.91 4.35
C TRP A 64 23.75 3.30 4.66
N LEU A 65 23.78 3.70 5.94
CA LEU A 65 23.35 5.03 6.40
C LEU A 65 24.29 5.55 7.49
N ALA A 66 24.59 6.83 7.43
CA ALA A 66 25.26 7.56 8.49
C ALA A 66 24.70 8.97 8.62
N LEU A 67 24.63 9.50 9.83
CA LEU A 67 24.35 10.91 10.07
C LEU A 67 25.67 11.68 10.09
N LYS A 68 25.86 12.63 9.15
CA LYS A 68 27.04 13.49 9.04
C LYS A 68 26.59 14.94 9.03
N ASP A 69 27.09 15.74 9.96
CA ASP A 69 26.77 17.17 10.06
C ASP A 69 25.26 17.45 10.07
N GLY A 70 24.46 16.56 10.68
CA GLY A 70 23.00 16.66 10.76
C GLY A 70 22.25 16.24 9.49
N HIS A 71 22.93 15.68 8.49
CA HIS A 71 22.36 15.20 7.24
C HIS A 71 22.65 13.71 7.01
N LEU A 72 21.76 13.02 6.29
CA LEU A 72 21.97 11.63 5.92
C LEU A 72 23.04 11.48 4.82
N ALA A 73 23.97 10.60 5.05
CA ALA A 73 24.92 10.11 4.06
C ALA A 73 24.58 8.65 3.73
N TYR A 74 24.37 8.37 2.45
CA TYR A 74 23.97 7.05 1.95
C TYR A 74 25.18 6.26 1.46
N GLY A 75 25.33 5.03 1.93
CA GLY A 75 26.15 4.02 1.28
C GLY A 75 25.47 3.49 0.01
N GLN A 76 26.28 2.93 -0.86
CA GLN A 76 25.83 2.31 -2.11
C GLN A 76 26.58 1.00 -2.33
N ASP A 77 25.93 0.03 -2.97
CA ASP A 77 26.63 -1.15 -3.47
C ASP A 77 27.44 -0.84 -4.75
N ALA A 78 28.08 -1.86 -5.31
CA ALA A 78 28.87 -1.72 -6.54
C ALA A 78 28.04 -1.32 -7.78
N GLN A 79 26.72 -1.51 -7.74
CA GLN A 79 25.81 -1.15 -8.82
C GLN A 79 25.15 0.22 -8.59
N GLY A 80 25.40 0.86 -7.44
CA GLY A 80 24.83 2.15 -7.06
C GLY A 80 23.49 2.07 -6.36
N ASN A 81 23.02 0.86 -5.99
CA ASN A 81 21.80 0.72 -5.20
C ASN A 81 22.02 1.29 -3.80
N ARG A 82 21.01 1.96 -3.29
CA ARG A 82 21.00 2.55 -1.95
C ARG A 82 19.61 2.49 -1.34
N ILE A 83 19.54 2.71 -0.04
CA ILE A 83 18.26 2.87 0.65
C ILE A 83 17.47 4.01 -0.01
N PRO A 84 16.20 3.76 -0.40
CA PRO A 84 15.36 4.78 -1.01
C PRO A 84 15.09 5.99 -0.11
N ASP A 85 14.79 7.12 -0.71
CA ASP A 85 14.23 8.26 0.02
C ASP A 85 12.73 8.08 0.18
N TYR A 86 12.29 7.86 1.41
CA TYR A 86 10.90 7.62 1.77
C TYR A 86 10.11 8.90 2.07
N SER A 87 10.77 10.06 2.13
CA SER A 87 10.14 11.33 2.51
C SER A 87 8.99 11.76 1.59
N TYR A 88 8.84 11.12 0.44
CA TYR A 88 7.77 11.37 -0.52
C TYR A 88 6.47 10.62 -0.22
N ALA A 89 6.38 9.89 0.88
CA ALA A 89 5.17 9.21 1.32
C ALA A 89 4.25 10.14 2.10
N GLY A 90 2.96 10.07 1.84
CA GLY A 90 1.92 10.84 2.52
C GLY A 90 1.31 11.97 1.67
N TYR A 91 0.37 12.66 2.29
CA TYR A 91 -0.38 13.76 1.69
C TYR A 91 0.54 14.76 0.97
N GLU A 92 0.20 15.11 -0.27
CA GLU A 92 0.98 15.98 -1.16
C GLU A 92 2.48 15.64 -1.27
N GLY A 93 2.81 14.35 -1.15
CA GLY A 93 4.18 13.87 -1.23
C GLY A 93 4.98 13.98 0.07
N GLY A 94 4.32 14.03 1.21
CA GLY A 94 4.90 13.95 2.54
C GLY A 94 5.37 15.28 3.15
N GLY A 95 5.24 15.39 4.46
CA GLY A 95 5.66 16.56 5.23
C GLY A 95 4.75 17.79 5.12
N MET A 96 3.62 17.66 4.43
CA MET A 96 2.65 18.75 4.28
C MET A 96 1.55 18.66 5.35
N PRO A 97 1.14 19.79 5.96
CA PRO A 97 0.04 19.80 6.91
C PRO A 97 -1.29 19.51 6.21
N LEU A 98 -2.18 18.78 6.88
CA LEU A 98 -3.54 18.56 6.38
C LEU A 98 -4.33 19.89 6.37
N PRO A 99 -5.12 20.15 5.31
CA PRO A 99 -5.90 21.38 5.21
C PRO A 99 -7.06 21.41 6.22
N LYS A 100 -7.46 22.61 6.63
CA LYS A 100 -8.61 22.81 7.52
C LYS A 100 -9.86 23.11 6.70
N ALA A 101 -10.68 22.09 6.46
CA ALA A 101 -11.92 22.27 5.72
C ALA A 101 -12.98 23.05 6.51
N THR A 102 -13.63 24.01 5.87
CA THR A 102 -14.80 24.72 6.42
C THR A 102 -16.03 23.79 6.41
N VAL A 103 -16.82 23.80 7.47
CA VAL A 103 -18.08 23.04 7.53
C VAL A 103 -19.10 23.65 6.54
N LYS A 104 -19.62 22.83 5.63
CA LYS A 104 -20.61 23.21 4.61
C LYS A 104 -21.96 22.50 4.79
N ALA A 105 -21.97 21.40 5.52
CA ALA A 105 -23.18 20.71 5.94
C ALA A 105 -23.01 20.17 7.37
N THR A 106 -24.07 20.21 8.17
CA THR A 106 -24.11 19.59 9.47
C THR A 106 -25.24 18.56 9.49
N VAL A 107 -24.95 17.35 9.93
CA VAL A 107 -25.93 16.28 10.09
C VAL A 107 -26.11 16.03 11.58
N PRO A 108 -27.31 16.28 12.14
CA PRO A 108 -27.60 15.91 13.54
C PRO A 108 -27.68 14.39 13.66
N ALA A 109 -27.35 13.86 14.84
CA ALA A 109 -27.54 12.43 15.08
C ALA A 109 -29.03 12.07 15.01
N PRO A 110 -29.40 11.05 14.20
CA PRO A 110 -30.80 10.74 13.92
C PRO A 110 -31.53 10.06 15.11
N GLY A 111 -30.82 9.74 16.19
CA GLY A 111 -31.34 8.90 17.24
C GLY A 111 -31.34 7.42 16.85
N THR A 112 -32.54 6.84 16.74
CA THR A 112 -32.71 5.45 16.25
C THR A 112 -33.13 5.44 14.79
N GLY A 113 -32.59 4.51 14.00
CA GLY A 113 -32.95 4.31 12.59
C GLY A 113 -31.76 4.52 11.64
N ASP A 114 -31.96 4.11 10.41
CA ASP A 114 -30.93 4.15 9.37
C ASP A 114 -30.60 5.60 8.96
N ALA A 115 -29.37 6.00 9.16
CA ALA A 115 -28.84 7.30 8.80
C ALA A 115 -28.18 7.34 7.40
N THR A 116 -28.10 6.21 6.70
CA THR A 116 -27.36 6.10 5.42
C THR A 116 -27.75 7.18 4.44
N ALA A 117 -29.06 7.30 4.14
CA ALA A 117 -29.54 8.26 3.15
C ALA A 117 -29.30 9.71 3.58
N THR A 118 -29.44 10.02 4.86
CA THR A 118 -29.26 11.38 5.40
C THR A 118 -27.79 11.82 5.33
N VAL A 119 -26.87 10.94 5.73
CA VAL A 119 -25.42 11.23 5.66
C VAL A 119 -24.97 11.31 4.21
N GLN A 120 -25.42 10.37 3.36
CA GLN A 120 -25.08 10.38 1.93
C GLN A 120 -25.57 11.65 1.24
N ALA A 121 -26.81 12.09 1.49
CA ALA A 121 -27.34 13.33 0.91
C ALA A 121 -26.52 14.58 1.31
N ALA A 122 -25.96 14.59 2.53
CA ALA A 122 -25.06 15.67 2.94
C ALA A 122 -23.70 15.61 2.22
N ILE A 123 -23.15 14.41 2.01
CA ILE A 123 -21.94 14.19 1.21
C ILE A 123 -22.20 14.65 -0.24
N ASP A 124 -23.31 14.22 -0.86
CA ASP A 124 -23.68 14.58 -2.22
C ASP A 124 -23.85 16.10 -2.38
N LYS A 125 -24.50 16.74 -1.41
CA LYS A 125 -24.66 18.19 -1.40
C LYS A 125 -23.32 18.92 -1.38
N VAL A 126 -22.38 18.52 -0.55
CA VAL A 126 -21.05 19.15 -0.48
C VAL A 126 -20.26 18.86 -1.76
N SER A 127 -20.43 17.70 -2.35
CA SER A 127 -19.81 17.29 -3.60
C SER A 127 -20.14 18.20 -4.80
N THR A 128 -21.27 18.91 -4.75
CA THR A 128 -21.66 19.87 -5.80
C THR A 128 -21.11 21.28 -5.62
N LEU A 129 -20.49 21.58 -4.47
CA LEU A 129 -19.94 22.92 -4.20
C LEU A 129 -18.64 23.14 -5.00
N PRO A 130 -18.29 24.40 -5.33
CA PRO A 130 -16.98 24.68 -5.92
C PRO A 130 -15.86 24.38 -4.93
N GLN A 131 -14.72 23.97 -5.45
CA GLN A 131 -13.48 23.86 -4.67
C GLN A 131 -12.93 25.25 -4.38
N ASP A 132 -12.31 25.42 -3.22
CA ASP A 132 -11.48 26.59 -2.89
C ASP A 132 -10.07 26.47 -3.52
N ALA A 133 -9.18 27.41 -3.16
CA ALA A 133 -7.81 27.44 -3.68
C ALA A 133 -6.97 26.21 -3.26
N ASP A 134 -7.34 25.56 -2.15
CA ASP A 134 -6.66 24.40 -1.62
C ASP A 134 -7.33 23.08 -2.12
N GLY A 135 -8.21 23.15 -3.09
CA GLY A 135 -8.92 21.99 -3.65
C GLY A 135 -10.06 21.47 -2.79
N ILE A 136 -10.44 22.16 -1.72
CA ILE A 136 -11.45 21.72 -0.74
C ILE A 136 -12.83 22.27 -1.09
N ARG A 137 -13.85 21.38 -1.08
CA ARG A 137 -15.28 21.78 -1.18
C ARG A 137 -15.87 22.07 0.19
N GLY A 138 -15.45 21.30 1.20
CA GLY A 138 -15.86 21.49 2.58
C GLY A 138 -16.06 20.21 3.36
N ALA A 139 -16.34 20.37 4.65
CA ALA A 139 -16.64 19.27 5.54
C ALA A 139 -18.14 19.05 5.71
N VAL A 140 -18.53 17.78 5.70
CA VAL A 140 -19.80 17.26 6.25
C VAL A 140 -19.54 16.96 7.72
N GLN A 141 -20.06 17.81 8.60
CA GLN A 141 -19.91 17.68 10.05
C GLN A 141 -21.02 16.80 10.62
N LEU A 142 -20.66 15.67 11.19
CA LEU A 142 -21.56 14.85 11.99
C LEU A 142 -21.56 15.34 13.44
N SER A 143 -22.73 15.67 13.97
CA SER A 143 -22.90 16.04 15.38
C SER A 143 -22.59 14.86 16.33
N PRO A 144 -22.37 15.09 17.62
CA PRO A 144 -22.21 13.98 18.56
C PRO A 144 -23.40 13.02 18.55
N GLY A 145 -23.12 11.72 18.52
CA GLY A 145 -24.12 10.64 18.55
C GLY A 145 -23.74 9.43 17.72
N GLN A 146 -24.63 8.44 17.71
CA GLN A 146 -24.50 7.24 16.89
C GLN A 146 -25.31 7.40 15.60
N TYR A 147 -24.68 6.96 14.49
CA TYR A 147 -25.26 6.95 13.16
C TYR A 147 -25.31 5.51 12.69
N HIS A 148 -26.48 4.90 12.73
CA HIS A 148 -26.72 3.56 12.22
C HIS A 148 -26.70 3.59 10.69
N ILE A 149 -25.78 2.87 10.10
CA ILE A 149 -25.56 2.82 8.65
C ILE A 149 -25.92 1.42 8.15
N ALA A 150 -27.11 1.28 7.58
CA ALA A 150 -27.56 0.02 7.01
C ALA A 150 -26.95 -0.26 5.65
N GLY A 151 -26.64 0.79 4.89
CA GLY A 151 -25.98 0.75 3.59
C GLY A 151 -24.46 0.97 3.66
N GLN A 152 -23.95 1.66 2.67
CA GLN A 152 -22.57 2.09 2.50
C GLN A 152 -22.56 3.60 2.25
N LEU A 153 -21.56 4.30 2.78
CA LEU A 153 -21.31 5.70 2.45
C LEU A 153 -20.25 5.78 1.33
N HIS A 154 -20.42 6.74 0.45
CA HIS A 154 -19.53 6.94 -0.69
C HIS A 154 -19.14 8.41 -0.86
N ILE A 155 -17.83 8.67 -0.95
CA ILE A 155 -17.25 9.96 -1.29
C ILE A 155 -16.69 9.85 -2.71
N GLY A 156 -17.44 10.35 -3.71
CA GLY A 156 -17.08 10.25 -5.12
C GLY A 156 -16.54 11.54 -5.74
N ALA A 157 -16.29 12.60 -4.94
CA ALA A 157 -15.81 13.88 -5.44
C ALA A 157 -14.62 14.40 -4.64
N SER A 158 -13.66 15.05 -5.33
CA SER A 158 -12.55 15.75 -4.70
C SER A 158 -13.00 16.79 -3.69
N GLY A 159 -12.21 17.02 -2.64
CA GLY A 159 -12.40 18.12 -1.70
C GLY A 159 -13.52 17.92 -0.67
N VAL A 160 -14.06 16.73 -0.50
CA VAL A 160 -15.13 16.41 0.47
C VAL A 160 -14.56 15.72 1.68
N ILE A 161 -14.81 16.26 2.87
CA ILE A 161 -14.35 15.71 4.14
C ILE A 161 -15.53 15.25 4.98
N LEU A 162 -15.54 13.98 5.40
CA LEU A 162 -16.47 13.44 6.38
C LEU A 162 -15.85 13.59 7.77
N ARG A 163 -16.44 14.44 8.60
CA ARG A 163 -15.90 14.79 9.92
C ARG A 163 -16.89 14.53 11.04
N GLY A 164 -16.44 13.82 12.07
CA GLY A 164 -17.16 13.70 13.34
C GLY A 164 -16.81 14.81 14.33
N SER A 165 -17.41 14.73 15.51
CA SER A 165 -17.19 15.66 16.63
C SER A 165 -16.17 15.12 17.66
N GLY A 166 -15.46 14.05 17.33
CA GLY A 166 -14.46 13.36 18.13
C GLY A 166 -14.71 11.86 18.18
N THR A 167 -13.64 11.09 18.38
CA THR A 167 -13.67 9.61 18.37
C THR A 167 -14.54 9.01 19.48
N GLY A 168 -14.68 9.69 20.61
CA GLY A 168 -15.59 9.31 21.70
C GLY A 168 -17.01 9.87 21.57
N SER A 169 -17.25 10.73 20.58
CA SER A 169 -18.49 11.49 20.46
C SER A 169 -19.33 11.12 19.26
N THR A 170 -18.71 10.78 18.12
CA THR A 170 -19.41 10.44 16.87
C THR A 170 -19.02 9.04 16.45
N VAL A 171 -20.01 8.15 16.29
CA VAL A 171 -19.80 6.76 15.90
C VAL A 171 -20.67 6.42 14.69
N LEU A 172 -20.04 5.96 13.59
CA LEU A 172 -20.73 5.30 12.49
C LEU A 172 -20.84 3.80 12.79
N VAL A 173 -22.04 3.31 12.96
CA VAL A 173 -22.32 1.91 13.32
C VAL A 173 -22.84 1.17 12.11
N ALA A 174 -22.16 0.12 11.66
CA ALA A 174 -22.69 -0.78 10.65
C ALA A 174 -23.90 -1.54 11.21
N ASP A 175 -25.10 -1.28 10.70
CA ASP A 175 -26.36 -1.69 11.33
C ASP A 175 -26.96 -2.98 10.74
N GLN A 176 -26.29 -3.62 9.80
CA GLN A 176 -26.82 -4.84 9.17
C GLN A 176 -25.77 -5.97 9.15
N PRO A 177 -26.21 -7.23 9.31
CA PRO A 177 -25.36 -8.39 9.18
C PRO A 177 -25.03 -8.64 7.70
N SER A 178 -24.37 -7.68 7.08
CA SER A 178 -23.97 -7.70 5.66
C SER A 178 -22.52 -7.25 5.53
N VAL A 179 -21.71 -8.12 4.99
CA VAL A 179 -20.29 -7.84 4.73
C VAL A 179 -20.15 -6.74 3.67
N ARG A 180 -19.54 -5.63 4.05
CA ARG A 180 -19.27 -4.50 3.17
C ARG A 180 -18.17 -3.59 3.70
N THR A 181 -17.60 -2.78 2.85
CA THR A 181 -16.86 -1.59 3.27
C THR A 181 -17.85 -0.51 3.73
N LEU A 182 -17.66 0.06 4.91
CA LEU A 182 -18.60 1.03 5.47
C LEU A 182 -18.52 2.38 4.75
N VAL A 183 -17.30 2.86 4.47
CA VAL A 183 -17.05 4.12 3.74
C VAL A 183 -16.13 3.85 2.56
N THR A 184 -16.58 4.08 1.35
CA THR A 184 -15.75 4.03 0.14
C THR A 184 -15.39 5.43 -0.33
N ILE A 185 -14.14 5.60 -0.75
CA ILE A 185 -13.61 6.85 -1.28
C ILE A 185 -13.07 6.58 -2.68
N GLY A 186 -13.56 7.34 -3.65
CA GLY A 186 -13.25 7.17 -5.07
C GLY A 186 -13.84 5.92 -5.68
N ASP A 187 -13.77 5.85 -7.00
CA ASP A 187 -14.28 4.74 -7.80
C ASP A 187 -13.13 3.92 -8.38
N LYS A 188 -13.35 2.61 -8.55
CA LYS A 188 -12.41 1.76 -9.27
C LYS A 188 -12.24 2.26 -10.69
N SER A 189 -11.01 2.55 -11.07
CA SER A 189 -10.69 3.11 -12.38
C SER A 189 -9.43 2.47 -12.97
N ARG A 190 -9.05 2.89 -14.16
CA ARG A 190 -7.82 2.45 -14.82
C ARG A 190 -7.14 3.65 -15.45
N TYR A 191 -5.81 3.68 -15.40
CA TYR A 191 -5.09 4.66 -16.18
C TYR A 191 -5.02 4.26 -17.65
N THR A 192 -5.01 5.28 -18.50
CA THR A 192 -4.90 5.14 -19.95
C THR A 192 -3.57 5.73 -20.38
N PRO A 193 -2.68 4.95 -21.00
CA PRO A 193 -1.47 5.47 -21.61
C PRO A 193 -1.80 6.53 -22.67
N VAL A 194 -1.00 7.59 -22.74
CA VAL A 194 -1.17 8.70 -23.67
C VAL A 194 0.15 8.96 -24.42
N GLY A 195 0.06 9.16 -25.73
CA GLY A 195 1.22 9.48 -26.55
C GLY A 195 2.15 8.30 -26.81
N THR A 196 3.44 8.60 -26.96
CA THR A 196 4.47 7.60 -27.28
C THR A 196 5.07 7.00 -26.01
N THR A 197 5.53 5.76 -26.10
CA THR A 197 6.27 5.07 -25.04
C THR A 197 7.76 5.16 -25.33
N GLY A 198 8.55 5.70 -24.40
CA GLY A 198 10.00 5.73 -24.44
C GLY A 198 10.60 4.46 -23.81
N GLN A 199 11.56 3.83 -24.46
CA GLN A 199 12.32 2.72 -23.88
C GLN A 199 13.47 3.25 -23.03
N VAL A 200 13.69 2.68 -21.84
CA VAL A 200 14.88 2.95 -21.03
C VAL A 200 16.09 2.31 -21.70
N THR A 201 17.14 3.09 -21.94
CA THR A 201 18.35 2.62 -22.67
C THR A 201 19.49 2.25 -21.74
N ASP A 202 19.47 2.70 -20.49
CA ASP A 202 20.44 2.29 -19.47
C ASP A 202 20.43 0.77 -19.32
N ASP A 203 21.60 0.15 -19.20
CA ASP A 203 21.71 -1.28 -18.91
C ASP A 203 21.27 -1.58 -17.47
N TYR A 204 21.46 -0.61 -16.57
CA TYR A 204 21.08 -0.68 -15.18
C TYR A 204 20.70 0.70 -14.62
N VAL A 205 19.52 0.82 -14.04
CA VAL A 205 19.12 2.00 -13.24
C VAL A 205 18.98 1.54 -11.78
N PRO A 206 19.84 2.04 -10.87
CA PRO A 206 19.85 1.54 -9.49
C PRO A 206 18.64 1.96 -8.67
N VAL A 207 18.36 1.22 -7.62
CA VAL A 207 17.41 1.58 -6.57
C VAL A 207 17.85 2.90 -5.91
N GLY A 208 16.90 3.79 -5.67
CA GLY A 208 17.15 5.13 -5.12
C GLY A 208 17.52 6.16 -6.19
N SER A 209 17.56 5.79 -7.48
CA SER A 209 17.77 6.74 -8.57
C SER A 209 16.52 7.54 -8.88
N THR A 210 16.71 8.83 -9.17
CA THR A 210 15.69 9.72 -9.74
C THR A 210 15.95 10.00 -11.22
N THR A 211 17.01 9.45 -11.82
CA THR A 211 17.37 9.71 -13.22
C THR A 211 17.45 8.43 -14.02
N LEU A 212 17.03 8.52 -15.28
CA LEU A 212 17.13 7.45 -16.27
C LEU A 212 17.29 8.06 -17.68
N THR A 213 17.78 7.25 -18.62
CA THR A 213 17.97 7.65 -20.01
C THR A 213 16.96 6.94 -20.92
N LEU A 214 16.30 7.68 -21.79
CA LEU A 214 15.38 7.15 -22.79
C LEU A 214 15.99 7.10 -24.18
N GLY A 215 15.56 6.18 -25.02
CA GLY A 215 15.91 6.19 -26.44
C GLY A 215 15.37 7.41 -27.18
N SER A 216 14.26 7.99 -26.70
CA SER A 216 13.69 9.24 -27.18
C SER A 216 12.83 9.88 -26.09
N THR A 217 12.92 11.19 -25.96
CA THR A 217 12.07 12.02 -25.07
C THR A 217 10.99 12.77 -25.85
N ALA A 218 10.78 12.44 -27.13
CA ALA A 218 9.78 13.10 -27.96
C ALA A 218 8.37 12.95 -27.34
N GLY A 219 7.68 14.09 -27.17
CA GLY A 219 6.35 14.14 -26.57
C GLY A 219 6.34 14.16 -25.04
N LEU A 220 7.52 14.18 -24.38
CA LEU A 220 7.65 14.33 -22.93
C LEU A 220 8.15 15.75 -22.60
N SER A 221 7.71 16.28 -21.48
CA SER A 221 8.08 17.58 -20.95
C SER A 221 8.23 17.54 -19.43
N ALA A 222 8.98 18.48 -18.87
CA ALA A 222 8.95 18.69 -17.43
C ALA A 222 7.51 19.06 -17.00
N GLY A 223 7.05 18.47 -15.90
CA GLY A 223 5.68 18.58 -15.42
C GLY A 223 4.77 17.41 -15.81
N ASP A 224 5.15 16.59 -16.79
CA ASP A 224 4.33 15.45 -17.20
C ASP A 224 4.29 14.35 -16.12
N GLU A 225 3.08 13.85 -15.85
CA GLU A 225 2.87 12.63 -15.06
C GLU A 225 3.13 11.41 -15.96
N VAL A 226 4.01 10.53 -15.50
CA VAL A 226 4.45 9.34 -16.23
C VAL A 226 4.39 8.09 -15.38
N VAL A 227 4.27 6.96 -16.05
CA VAL A 227 4.53 5.65 -15.48
C VAL A 227 5.89 5.17 -15.95
N VAL A 228 6.77 4.82 -15.02
CA VAL A 228 7.94 3.98 -15.29
C VAL A 228 7.49 2.54 -15.08
N GLU A 229 7.39 1.78 -16.15
CA GLU A 229 6.94 0.39 -16.12
C GLU A 229 8.13 -0.56 -16.27
N ARG A 230 8.29 -1.45 -15.30
CA ARG A 230 9.16 -2.61 -15.38
C ARG A 230 8.30 -3.84 -15.68
N PRO A 231 8.25 -4.32 -16.93
CA PRO A 231 7.52 -5.53 -17.27
C PRO A 231 8.06 -6.74 -16.50
N THR A 232 7.18 -7.59 -16.02
CA THR A 232 7.56 -8.87 -15.44
C THR A 232 7.77 -9.86 -16.58
N THR A 233 9.02 -10.24 -16.81
CA THR A 233 9.40 -11.24 -17.83
C THR A 233 9.64 -12.60 -17.17
N GLN A 234 9.57 -13.67 -17.95
CA GLN A 234 9.91 -15.00 -17.45
C GLN A 234 11.36 -15.05 -16.93
N ALA A 235 12.29 -14.41 -17.65
CA ALA A 235 13.70 -14.35 -17.25
C ALA A 235 13.89 -13.72 -15.85
N TRP A 236 13.12 -12.67 -15.52
CA TRP A 236 13.20 -12.09 -14.19
C TRP A 236 12.53 -12.98 -13.13
N ILE A 237 11.36 -13.55 -13.43
CA ILE A 237 10.67 -14.50 -12.53
C ILE A 237 11.59 -15.68 -12.19
N ASP A 238 12.27 -16.24 -13.18
CA ASP A 238 13.22 -17.34 -13.00
C ASP A 238 14.41 -16.93 -12.13
N ALA A 239 14.96 -15.74 -12.35
CA ALA A 239 16.04 -15.19 -11.54
C ALA A 239 15.63 -14.99 -10.07
N LEU A 240 14.37 -14.66 -9.81
CA LEU A 240 13.81 -14.54 -8.47
C LEU A 240 13.43 -15.88 -7.83
N GLY A 241 13.37 -16.97 -8.59
CA GLY A 241 12.83 -18.25 -8.13
C GLY A 241 11.34 -18.19 -7.79
N MET A 242 10.54 -17.38 -8.51
CA MET A 242 9.13 -17.13 -8.24
C MET A 242 8.19 -17.71 -9.31
N THR A 243 8.58 -18.77 -9.98
CA THR A 243 7.81 -19.40 -11.07
C THR A 243 6.39 -19.83 -10.68
N ASP A 244 6.20 -20.22 -9.43
CA ASP A 244 4.89 -20.63 -8.90
C ASP A 244 4.08 -19.46 -8.30
N ALA A 245 4.70 -18.30 -8.14
CA ALA A 245 4.11 -17.17 -7.42
C ALA A 245 3.77 -15.98 -8.32
N TRP A 246 4.38 -15.89 -9.48
CA TRP A 246 4.25 -14.73 -10.37
C TRP A 246 4.09 -15.14 -11.83
N THR A 247 3.45 -14.29 -12.61
CA THR A 247 3.25 -14.50 -14.04
C THR A 247 3.78 -13.30 -14.85
N PRO A 248 4.21 -13.50 -16.13
CA PRO A 248 4.75 -12.42 -16.96
C PRO A 248 3.80 -11.23 -17.23
N ASN A 249 2.52 -11.33 -16.91
CA ASN A 249 1.54 -10.27 -17.21
C ASN A 249 1.40 -9.22 -16.11
N TRP A 250 2.25 -9.24 -15.09
CA TRP A 250 2.12 -8.40 -13.91
C TRP A 250 3.31 -7.47 -13.75
N SER A 251 3.32 -6.39 -14.52
CA SER A 251 4.35 -5.38 -14.47
C SER A 251 4.34 -4.57 -13.17
N LEU A 252 5.54 -4.15 -12.73
CA LEU A 252 5.67 -3.11 -11.71
C LEU A 252 5.53 -1.74 -12.36
N ARG A 253 4.78 -0.86 -11.74
CA ARG A 253 4.50 0.48 -12.25
C ARG A 253 4.78 1.52 -11.18
N SER A 254 5.73 2.41 -11.48
CA SER A 254 6.06 3.55 -10.62
C SER A 254 5.50 4.81 -11.27
N GLU A 255 4.49 5.41 -10.64
CA GLU A 255 3.95 6.70 -11.08
C GLU A 255 4.85 7.81 -10.58
N ARG A 256 5.31 8.65 -11.50
CA ARG A 256 6.29 9.71 -11.25
C ARG A 256 5.94 10.95 -12.05
N LYS A 257 6.50 12.08 -11.65
CA LYS A 257 6.45 13.32 -12.42
C LYS A 257 7.84 13.64 -12.97
N ILE A 258 7.91 14.03 -14.22
CA ILE A 258 9.16 14.51 -14.80
C ILE A 258 9.46 15.91 -14.26
N THR A 259 10.61 16.09 -13.64
CA THR A 259 11.05 17.39 -13.13
C THR A 259 12.01 18.11 -14.08
N ALA A 260 12.80 17.35 -14.85
CA ALA A 260 13.71 17.90 -15.86
C ALA A 260 13.97 16.90 -16.99
N ILE A 261 14.32 17.44 -18.17
CA ILE A 261 14.80 16.68 -19.32
C ILE A 261 16.04 17.36 -19.88
N HIS A 262 17.13 16.63 -19.99
CA HIS A 262 18.40 17.08 -20.60
C HIS A 262 18.83 16.08 -21.68
N GLY A 263 18.57 16.41 -22.95
CA GLY A 263 18.71 15.46 -24.04
C GLY A 263 17.78 14.26 -23.86
N ASN A 264 18.36 13.08 -23.76
CA ASN A 264 17.60 11.84 -23.50
C ASN A 264 17.54 11.48 -21.99
N LYS A 265 18.20 12.24 -21.12
CA LYS A 265 18.17 12.01 -19.67
C LYS A 265 16.95 12.68 -19.04
N VAL A 266 16.14 11.89 -18.34
CA VAL A 266 14.94 12.32 -17.63
C VAL A 266 15.23 12.29 -16.13
N THR A 267 14.79 13.33 -15.42
CA THR A 267 14.78 13.40 -13.95
C THR A 267 13.35 13.27 -13.44
N LEU A 268 13.16 12.40 -12.47
CA LEU A 268 11.88 12.11 -11.82
C LEU A 268 11.80 12.84 -10.47
N ASP A 269 10.59 13.10 -10.00
CA ASP A 269 10.30 13.72 -8.70
C ASP A 269 10.62 12.81 -7.51
N VAL A 270 10.38 11.51 -7.66
CA VAL A 270 10.50 10.51 -6.59
C VAL A 270 11.41 9.36 -7.05
N PRO A 271 12.33 8.86 -6.20
CA PRO A 271 13.23 7.79 -6.58
C PRO A 271 12.49 6.48 -6.90
N LEU A 272 13.13 5.65 -7.73
CA LEU A 272 12.69 4.30 -8.00
C LEU A 272 13.03 3.39 -6.82
N THR A 273 12.10 2.52 -6.46
CA THR A 273 12.27 1.55 -5.38
C THR A 273 12.58 0.13 -5.87
N THR A 274 12.66 -0.05 -7.18
CA THR A 274 13.09 -1.28 -7.83
C THR A 274 14.07 -0.92 -8.94
N ALA A 275 15.21 -1.60 -9.02
CA ALA A 275 16.17 -1.40 -10.09
C ALA A 275 15.55 -1.72 -11.47
N LEU A 276 15.98 -1.03 -12.52
CA LEU A 276 15.64 -1.38 -13.89
C LEU A 276 16.85 -2.08 -14.52
N GLU A 277 16.70 -3.35 -14.81
CA GLU A 277 17.78 -4.23 -15.26
C GLU A 277 17.45 -4.76 -16.64
N LYS A 278 18.07 -4.19 -17.66
CA LYS A 278 17.81 -4.52 -19.05
C LYS A 278 18.10 -5.99 -19.40
N GLN A 279 19.01 -6.62 -18.66
CA GLN A 279 19.29 -8.05 -18.83
C GLN A 279 18.08 -8.96 -18.57
N TYR A 280 17.15 -8.51 -17.74
CA TYR A 280 15.93 -9.26 -17.41
C TYR A 280 14.69 -8.68 -18.10
N THR A 281 14.60 -7.36 -18.21
CA THR A 281 13.36 -6.70 -18.65
C THR A 281 13.64 -5.35 -19.28
N GLN A 282 13.01 -5.07 -20.41
CA GLN A 282 13.05 -3.78 -21.04
C GLN A 282 12.02 -2.86 -20.40
N ALA A 283 12.49 -1.94 -19.53
CA ALA A 283 11.64 -0.95 -18.92
C ALA A 283 11.22 0.16 -19.90
N THR A 284 10.06 0.76 -19.64
CA THR A 284 9.48 1.80 -20.48
C THR A 284 8.95 2.97 -19.66
N VAL A 285 8.84 4.15 -20.28
CA VAL A 285 8.22 5.35 -19.70
C VAL A 285 7.16 5.87 -20.66
N TYR A 286 5.97 6.13 -20.13
CA TYR A 286 4.87 6.71 -20.92
C TYR A 286 4.02 7.67 -20.07
N LYS A 287 3.43 8.67 -20.71
CA LYS A 287 2.41 9.51 -20.08
C LYS A 287 1.12 8.74 -19.91
N TYR A 288 0.33 9.16 -18.94
CA TYR A 288 -0.97 8.55 -18.69
C TYR A 288 -1.99 9.60 -18.22
N THR A 289 -3.25 9.27 -18.36
CA THR A 289 -4.37 9.94 -17.69
C THR A 289 -5.04 8.99 -16.73
N PHE A 290 -5.45 9.50 -15.59
CA PHE A 290 -6.10 8.71 -14.57
C PHE A 290 -7.12 9.56 -13.80
N PRO A 291 -8.42 9.17 -13.78
CA PRO A 291 -9.47 9.96 -13.15
C PRO A 291 -9.48 9.73 -11.63
N ARG A 292 -8.48 10.21 -10.92
CA ARG A 292 -8.45 10.23 -9.46
C ARG A 292 -9.24 11.41 -8.91
N ILE A 293 -9.89 11.16 -7.77
CA ILE A 293 -10.29 12.24 -6.88
C ILE A 293 -9.16 12.51 -5.87
N ASP A 294 -9.18 13.70 -5.29
CA ASP A 294 -8.14 14.17 -4.38
C ASP A 294 -8.72 15.04 -3.25
N HIS A 295 -7.87 15.39 -2.27
CA HIS A 295 -8.22 16.28 -1.17
C HIS A 295 -9.48 15.85 -0.42
N THR A 296 -9.68 14.52 -0.27
CA THR A 296 -10.78 13.94 0.52
C THR A 296 -10.27 13.45 1.87
N GLY A 297 -11.17 13.41 2.86
CA GLY A 297 -10.75 12.97 4.20
C GLY A 297 -11.86 12.36 5.04
N ILE A 298 -11.45 11.50 5.99
CA ILE A 298 -12.27 11.03 7.11
C ILE A 298 -11.59 11.48 8.40
N GLU A 299 -12.32 12.18 9.28
CA GLU A 299 -11.71 12.79 10.45
C GLU A 299 -12.57 12.69 11.71
N ASN A 300 -11.89 12.55 12.88
CA ASN A 300 -12.48 12.79 14.21
C ASN A 300 -13.77 12.00 14.50
N LEU A 301 -13.80 10.71 14.20
CA LEU A 301 -14.94 9.83 14.45
C LEU A 301 -14.52 8.40 14.75
N SER A 302 -15.46 7.59 15.18
CA SER A 302 -15.28 6.14 15.28
C SER A 302 -16.16 5.39 14.29
N LEU A 303 -15.72 4.18 13.91
CA LEU A 303 -16.46 3.23 13.09
C LEU A 303 -16.59 1.92 13.86
N ASP A 304 -17.78 1.31 13.81
CA ASP A 304 -18.08 0.05 14.50
C ASP A 304 -18.72 -0.95 13.54
N GLY A 305 -18.04 -2.08 13.34
CA GLY A 305 -18.46 -3.15 12.43
C GLY A 305 -19.20 -4.31 13.09
N GLN A 306 -19.58 -4.21 14.37
CA GLN A 306 -20.09 -5.34 15.17
C GLN A 306 -21.21 -6.12 14.48
N ALA A 307 -22.18 -5.45 13.86
CA ALA A 307 -23.32 -6.13 13.25
C ALA A 307 -22.93 -6.95 12.01
N MET A 308 -21.83 -6.62 11.34
CA MET A 308 -21.37 -7.36 10.15
C MET A 308 -21.03 -8.82 10.46
N SER A 309 -20.60 -9.12 11.69
CA SER A 309 -20.25 -10.48 12.12
C SER A 309 -21.44 -11.45 12.11
N GLY A 310 -22.66 -10.94 12.06
CA GLY A 310 -23.86 -11.74 11.85
C GLY A 310 -24.08 -12.26 10.44
N ASP A 311 -23.29 -11.80 9.44
CA ASP A 311 -23.36 -12.35 8.09
C ASP A 311 -22.75 -13.76 8.05
N PRO A 312 -23.46 -14.78 7.53
CA PRO A 312 -22.93 -16.14 7.45
C PRO A 312 -21.69 -16.27 6.54
N ASN A 313 -21.41 -15.26 5.72
CA ASN A 313 -20.23 -15.20 4.88
C ASN A 313 -19.08 -14.39 5.50
N TYR A 314 -19.26 -13.85 6.70
CA TYR A 314 -18.28 -12.96 7.33
C TYR A 314 -16.87 -13.57 7.41
N ALA A 315 -16.75 -14.80 7.85
CA ALA A 315 -15.48 -15.51 7.91
C ALA A 315 -14.84 -15.79 6.53
N LYS A 316 -15.62 -15.71 5.45
CA LYS A 316 -15.17 -15.92 4.07
C LYS A 316 -14.98 -14.60 3.30
N ALA A 317 -15.39 -13.51 3.88
CA ALA A 317 -15.39 -12.19 3.26
C ALA A 317 -13.99 -11.57 3.30
N PHE A 318 -13.11 -12.09 2.48
CA PHE A 318 -11.83 -11.45 2.22
C PHE A 318 -12.07 -10.02 1.72
N TYR A 319 -11.44 -9.04 2.32
CA TYR A 319 -11.37 -7.64 1.87
C TYR A 319 -12.68 -6.82 1.87
N ASN A 320 -13.80 -7.36 2.32
CA ASN A 320 -15.08 -6.67 2.19
C ASN A 320 -15.68 -6.18 3.50
N ALA A 321 -15.18 -6.60 4.66
CA ALA A 321 -15.64 -6.11 5.97
C ALA A 321 -14.67 -5.05 6.49
N ALA A 322 -14.57 -3.92 5.79
CA ALA A 322 -13.60 -2.87 6.06
C ALA A 322 -14.24 -1.58 6.58
N PRO A 323 -13.56 -0.82 7.46
CA PRO A 323 -14.02 0.49 7.87
C PRO A 323 -14.03 1.48 6.70
N TRP A 324 -12.99 1.48 5.87
CA TRP A 324 -12.90 2.31 4.65
C TRP A 324 -12.05 1.64 3.58
N GLU A 325 -12.25 2.08 2.34
CA GLU A 325 -11.48 1.67 1.18
C GLU A 325 -11.21 2.90 0.29
N PHE A 326 -9.94 3.11 -0.07
CA PHE A 326 -9.52 4.09 -1.07
C PHE A 326 -9.30 3.38 -2.40
N ASN A 327 -9.97 3.84 -3.45
CA ASN A 327 -9.80 3.34 -4.82
C ASN A 327 -8.91 4.29 -5.65
N ALA A 328 -9.38 4.87 -6.73
CA ALA A 328 -8.62 5.85 -7.49
C ALA A 328 -8.59 7.22 -6.77
N VAL A 329 -7.72 7.36 -5.78
CA VAL A 329 -7.63 8.53 -4.90
C VAL A 329 -6.18 8.94 -4.73
N GLN A 330 -5.91 10.23 -4.66
CA GLN A 330 -4.61 10.76 -4.27
C GLN A 330 -4.75 11.94 -3.30
N ASP A 331 -3.64 12.34 -2.67
CA ASP A 331 -3.58 13.53 -1.81
C ASP A 331 -4.76 13.64 -0.83
N SER A 332 -4.95 12.58 -0.05
CA SER A 332 -6.13 12.43 0.81
C SER A 332 -5.72 11.82 2.15
N TRP A 333 -6.67 11.73 3.10
CA TRP A 333 -6.27 11.32 4.44
C TRP A 333 -7.37 10.62 5.24
N VAL A 334 -6.94 9.89 6.28
CA VAL A 334 -7.73 9.52 7.44
C VAL A 334 -7.00 10.03 8.68
N ASN A 335 -7.65 10.80 9.54
CA ASN A 335 -7.00 11.42 10.68
C ASN A 335 -7.85 11.34 11.96
N ASN A 336 -7.25 10.87 13.05
CA ASN A 336 -7.90 10.74 14.34
C ASN A 336 -9.22 9.95 14.25
N VAL A 337 -9.09 8.68 13.84
CA VAL A 337 -10.21 7.73 13.67
C VAL A 337 -9.95 6.46 14.47
N ILE A 338 -10.95 6.00 15.21
CA ILE A 338 -10.94 4.70 15.88
C ILE A 338 -11.89 3.78 15.12
N TRP A 339 -11.45 2.55 14.83
CA TRP A 339 -12.30 1.54 14.22
C TRP A 339 -12.19 0.21 14.96
N ARG A 340 -13.34 -0.45 15.12
CA ARG A 340 -13.45 -1.67 15.90
C ARG A 340 -14.45 -2.65 15.32
N HIS A 341 -14.33 -3.92 15.73
CA HIS A 341 -15.23 -5.00 15.37
C HIS A 341 -15.36 -5.26 13.88
N PHE A 342 -14.41 -4.76 13.08
CA PHE A 342 -14.27 -5.21 11.72
C PHE A 342 -13.46 -6.51 11.70
N GLY A 343 -13.75 -7.41 10.80
CA GLY A 343 -13.12 -8.72 10.79
C GLY A 343 -13.24 -9.43 9.45
N GLY A 344 -12.90 -10.69 9.43
CA GLY A 344 -12.70 -11.41 8.18
C GLY A 344 -11.34 -11.02 7.60
N SER A 345 -11.25 -9.92 6.95
CA SER A 345 -10.00 -9.25 6.55
C SER A 345 -10.18 -7.76 6.80
N GLY A 346 -10.50 -7.37 8.05
CA GLY A 346 -10.74 -5.97 8.42
C GLY A 346 -9.57 -5.11 8.00
N GLN A 347 -9.72 -4.39 6.92
CA GLN A 347 -8.62 -3.72 6.26
C GLN A 347 -8.92 -2.26 6.10
N THR A 348 -8.02 -1.44 6.56
CA THR A 348 -7.92 -0.09 6.04
C THR A 348 -7.21 -0.20 4.69
N PHE A 349 -7.98 -0.39 3.64
CA PHE A 349 -7.43 -0.68 2.35
C PHE A 349 -7.08 0.59 1.58
N LEU A 350 -5.78 0.79 1.35
CA LEU A 350 -5.30 1.76 0.38
C LEU A 350 -5.02 1.02 -0.94
N GLY A 351 -6.02 1.02 -1.80
CA GLY A 351 -6.03 0.24 -3.02
C GLY A 351 -4.87 0.50 -3.98
N PRO A 352 -4.64 -0.36 -4.97
CA PRO A 352 -3.47 -0.29 -5.86
C PRO A 352 -3.42 0.98 -6.72
N GLN A 353 -4.50 1.72 -6.76
CA GLN A 353 -4.64 2.96 -7.54
C GLN A 353 -4.60 4.21 -6.65
N SER A 354 -4.44 4.03 -5.32
CA SER A 354 -4.25 5.13 -4.38
C SER A 354 -2.79 5.57 -4.35
N ARG A 355 -2.55 6.86 -4.17
CA ARG A 355 -1.21 7.37 -3.90
C ARG A 355 -1.25 8.62 -3.03
N ARG A 356 -0.20 8.85 -2.26
CA ARG A 356 -0.04 10.01 -1.37
C ARG A 356 -1.20 10.16 -0.39
N ILE A 357 -1.59 9.01 0.20
CA ILE A 357 -2.59 8.99 1.27
C ILE A 357 -1.86 9.01 2.61
N SER A 358 -2.33 9.83 3.55
CA SER A 358 -1.89 9.82 4.94
C SER A 358 -2.96 9.23 5.84
N VAL A 359 -2.61 8.19 6.61
CA VAL A 359 -3.42 7.63 7.68
C VAL A 359 -2.73 7.97 9.00
N LEU A 360 -3.32 8.87 9.78
CA LEU A 360 -2.66 9.50 10.94
C LEU A 360 -3.49 9.30 12.20
N HIS A 361 -2.81 9.01 13.34
CA HIS A 361 -3.42 8.95 14.67
C HIS A 361 -4.66 8.05 14.72
N THR A 362 -4.65 6.92 14.00
CA THR A 362 -5.77 5.99 13.96
C THR A 362 -5.52 4.78 14.85
N GLN A 363 -6.60 4.17 15.33
CA GLN A 363 -6.53 3.00 16.20
C GLN A 363 -7.46 1.89 15.69
N ALA A 364 -6.89 0.70 15.55
CA ALA A 364 -7.57 -0.54 15.24
C ALA A 364 -7.78 -1.32 16.54
N LEU A 365 -9.03 -1.52 16.96
CA LEU A 365 -9.38 -2.13 18.25
C LEU A 365 -10.36 -3.29 18.05
N ASP A 366 -10.28 -4.27 18.96
CA ASP A 366 -11.32 -5.28 19.16
C ASP A 366 -11.77 -5.98 17.85
N PHE A 367 -10.83 -6.60 17.17
CA PHE A 367 -11.13 -7.36 15.94
C PHE A 367 -12.13 -8.49 16.22
N ASN A 368 -13.13 -8.60 15.37
CA ASN A 368 -14.12 -9.63 15.46
C ASN A 368 -13.78 -10.79 14.51
N THR A 369 -12.70 -11.51 14.80
CA THR A 369 -12.33 -12.70 14.04
C THR A 369 -12.94 -13.94 14.69
N THR A 370 -13.76 -14.67 13.95
CA THR A 370 -14.34 -15.94 14.41
C THR A 370 -13.51 -17.15 14.00
N ASP A 371 -12.47 -16.96 13.22
CA ASP A 371 -11.65 -18.02 12.65
C ASP A 371 -10.16 -17.72 12.84
N SER A 372 -9.44 -18.62 13.51
CA SER A 372 -7.98 -18.54 13.67
C SER A 372 -7.21 -18.64 12.34
N SER A 373 -7.87 -19.08 11.27
CA SER A 373 -7.35 -19.03 9.89
C SER A 373 -7.75 -17.75 9.15
N ALA A 374 -8.56 -16.88 9.77
CA ALA A 374 -8.99 -15.64 9.16
C ALA A 374 -7.79 -14.72 8.97
N ARG A 375 -7.53 -14.38 7.74
CA ARG A 375 -6.51 -13.43 7.31
C ARG A 375 -7.00 -12.04 7.69
N SER A 376 -6.60 -11.59 8.85
CA SER A 376 -6.90 -10.25 9.32
C SER A 376 -5.66 -9.37 9.17
N GLU A 377 -5.83 -8.29 8.44
CA GLU A 377 -4.80 -7.27 8.24
C GLU A 377 -5.37 -5.94 8.72
N ALA A 378 -4.64 -5.19 9.55
CA ALA A 378 -5.13 -3.92 10.03
C ALA A 378 -4.91 -2.81 8.99
N TYR A 379 -3.66 -2.57 8.64
CA TYR A 379 -3.28 -1.56 7.66
C TYR A 379 -2.63 -2.23 6.47
N LEU A 380 -3.32 -2.19 5.31
CA LEU A 380 -2.86 -2.82 4.09
C LEU A 380 -2.64 -1.80 2.97
N LEU A 381 -1.40 -1.70 2.50
CA LEU A 381 -1.02 -0.79 1.43
C LEU A 381 -0.83 -1.57 0.12
N GLN A 382 -1.58 -1.20 -0.92
CA GLN A 382 -1.36 -1.67 -2.29
C GLN A 382 -0.96 -0.54 -3.24
N GLY A 383 -1.17 0.70 -2.84
CA GLY A 383 -0.79 1.90 -3.60
C GLY A 383 0.66 2.30 -3.39
N GLN A 384 1.00 3.51 -3.74
CA GLN A 384 2.36 4.02 -3.65
C GLN A 384 2.39 5.42 -3.00
N GLN A 385 3.52 5.75 -2.38
CA GLN A 385 3.73 7.02 -1.67
C GLN A 385 2.71 7.23 -0.52
N ASN A 386 2.27 6.16 0.13
CA ASN A 386 1.33 6.25 1.25
C ASN A 386 2.06 6.23 2.59
N LEU A 387 1.49 6.92 3.57
CA LEU A 387 2.00 7.04 4.94
C LEU A 387 0.94 6.54 5.93
N VAL A 388 1.36 5.67 6.84
CA VAL A 388 0.62 5.32 8.05
C VAL A 388 1.50 5.75 9.21
N GLN A 389 1.06 6.73 10.00
CA GLN A 389 1.88 7.32 11.05
C GLN A 389 1.09 7.49 12.36
N ASP A 390 1.77 7.26 13.50
CA ASP A 390 1.21 7.38 14.83
C ASP A 390 -0.07 6.53 15.02
N CYS A 391 -0.07 5.34 14.40
CA CYS A 391 -1.21 4.44 14.40
C CYS A 391 -0.99 3.24 15.31
N SER A 392 -2.06 2.70 15.85
CA SER A 392 -1.98 1.54 16.74
C SER A 392 -2.98 0.44 16.40
N VAL A 393 -2.56 -0.77 16.73
CA VAL A 393 -3.36 -1.99 16.61
C VAL A 393 -3.37 -2.68 17.96
N THR A 394 -4.55 -2.97 18.49
CA THR A 394 -4.72 -3.74 19.72
C THR A 394 -5.79 -4.79 19.47
N ALA A 395 -5.38 -5.90 18.89
CA ALA A 395 -6.29 -6.99 18.56
C ALA A 395 -5.50 -8.22 18.05
N PRO A 396 -6.05 -9.43 18.15
CA PRO A 396 -5.52 -10.59 17.47
C PRO A 396 -5.69 -10.43 15.96
N MET A 397 -4.58 -10.43 15.21
CA MET A 397 -4.59 -10.36 13.74
C MET A 397 -3.32 -10.94 13.14
N ILE A 398 -3.36 -11.31 11.86
CA ILE A 398 -2.23 -11.94 11.20
C ILE A 398 -1.17 -10.89 10.80
N HIS A 399 -1.58 -9.78 10.19
CA HIS A 399 -0.67 -8.73 9.73
C HIS A 399 -1.11 -7.36 10.24
N ALA A 400 -0.34 -6.76 11.15
CA ALA A 400 -0.67 -5.45 11.69
C ALA A 400 -0.42 -4.32 10.67
N PHE A 401 0.76 -4.31 10.07
CA PHE A 401 1.21 -3.32 9.09
C PHE A 401 1.80 -4.06 7.89
N SER A 402 1.11 -4.01 6.76
CA SER A 402 1.39 -4.91 5.65
C SER A 402 1.31 -4.20 4.30
N THR A 403 2.02 -4.75 3.32
CA THR A 403 1.85 -4.43 1.90
C THR A 403 1.31 -5.64 1.16
N TYR A 404 0.55 -5.41 0.09
CA TYR A 404 -0.05 -6.50 -0.67
C TYR A 404 0.34 -6.43 -2.14
N GLY A 405 1.23 -7.29 -2.51
CA GLY A 405 1.65 -7.66 -3.86
C GLY A 405 2.02 -6.53 -4.81
N ARG A 406 3.10 -6.70 -5.56
CA ARG A 406 3.48 -5.92 -6.75
C ARG A 406 3.31 -4.39 -6.65
N GLN A 407 3.46 -3.85 -5.47
CA GLN A 407 3.39 -2.41 -5.28
C GLN A 407 4.79 -1.78 -5.41
N SER A 408 4.84 -0.58 -5.96
CA SER A 408 6.05 0.24 -6.00
C SER A 408 5.97 1.30 -4.91
N GLY A 409 7.02 1.41 -4.10
CA GLY A 409 7.13 2.46 -3.09
C GLY A 409 7.43 3.86 -3.68
N PRO A 410 7.83 4.77 -2.78
CA PRO A 410 7.97 4.56 -1.34
C PRO A 410 6.62 4.45 -0.62
N ASN A 411 6.54 3.58 0.39
CA ASN A 411 5.45 3.56 1.37
C ASN A 411 6.06 3.54 2.78
N VAL A 412 5.36 4.08 3.77
CA VAL A 412 5.91 4.25 5.12
C VAL A 412 4.91 3.85 6.19
N PHE A 413 5.36 3.04 7.14
CA PHE A 413 4.77 2.88 8.46
C PHE A 413 5.72 3.52 9.46
N SER A 414 5.33 4.65 10.08
CA SER A 414 6.18 5.41 10.99
C SER A 414 5.54 5.55 12.37
N ASN A 415 6.34 5.31 13.43
CA ASN A 415 5.91 5.44 14.81
C ASN A 415 4.62 4.65 15.12
N CYS A 416 4.48 3.48 14.52
CA CYS A 416 3.30 2.63 14.65
C CYS A 416 3.52 1.54 15.71
N LYS A 417 2.45 1.17 16.42
CA LYS A 417 2.51 0.16 17.47
C LYS A 417 1.44 -0.91 17.30
N ALA A 418 1.83 -2.19 17.41
CA ALA A 418 0.86 -3.27 17.51
C ALA A 418 1.09 -4.11 18.76
N THR A 419 0.01 -4.37 19.48
CA THR A 419 -0.07 -5.33 20.57
C THR A 419 -0.89 -6.50 20.07
N LEU A 420 -0.20 -7.58 19.70
CA LEU A 420 -0.78 -8.77 19.11
C LEU A 420 -0.95 -9.83 20.19
N VAL A 421 -2.10 -10.47 20.22
CA VAL A 421 -2.44 -11.44 21.28
C VAL A 421 -1.68 -12.77 21.09
N ASP A 422 -1.22 -13.08 19.89
CA ASP A 422 -0.47 -14.29 19.56
C ASP A 422 0.86 -13.95 18.87
N LYS A 423 1.93 -14.59 19.33
CA LYS A 423 3.31 -14.40 18.84
C LYS A 423 3.52 -14.85 17.37
N THR A 424 2.56 -15.55 16.80
CA THR A 424 2.62 -15.96 15.40
C THR A 424 2.25 -14.85 14.41
N TYR A 425 1.81 -13.70 14.91
CA TYR A 425 1.38 -12.56 14.13
C TYR A 425 2.55 -11.63 13.81
N ASP A 426 2.42 -10.90 12.70
CA ASP A 426 3.55 -10.16 12.14
C ASP A 426 3.18 -8.78 11.56
N ALA A 427 4.21 -8.10 11.12
CA ALA A 427 4.19 -7.03 10.14
C ALA A 427 5.23 -7.36 9.06
N GLY A 428 5.05 -6.81 7.87
CA GLY A 428 5.90 -7.07 6.71
C GLY A 428 5.08 -7.20 5.44
N GLY A 429 5.74 -7.47 4.31
CA GLY A 429 5.06 -7.72 3.05
C GLY A 429 4.30 -9.03 3.07
N HIS A 430 3.07 -9.02 2.56
CA HIS A 430 2.27 -10.22 2.48
C HIS A 430 2.73 -11.12 1.33
N GLU A 431 2.80 -10.58 0.10
CA GLU A 431 3.12 -11.39 -1.09
C GLU A 431 3.72 -10.57 -2.23
N ARG A 432 4.46 -11.24 -3.13
CA ARG A 432 4.77 -10.87 -4.51
C ARG A 432 5.35 -9.47 -4.71
N TRP A 433 6.52 -9.24 -4.14
CA TRP A 433 7.36 -8.09 -4.46
C TRP A 433 6.77 -6.73 -4.09
N GLY A 434 6.40 -6.54 -2.83
CA GLY A 434 6.23 -5.20 -2.29
C GLY A 434 7.58 -4.51 -2.25
N SER A 435 7.78 -3.40 -2.98
CA SER A 435 9.09 -2.76 -3.05
C SER A 435 9.13 -1.38 -2.42
N GLY A 436 10.20 -1.14 -1.64
CA GLY A 436 10.45 0.17 -1.06
C GLY A 436 9.45 0.56 0.03
N THR A 437 9.27 -0.32 1.01
CA THR A 437 8.50 -0.02 2.23
C THR A 437 9.45 0.29 3.37
N LEU A 438 9.17 1.34 4.11
CA LEU A 438 9.87 1.69 5.35
C LEU A 438 8.99 1.35 6.56
N TYR A 439 9.55 0.59 7.47
CA TYR A 439 9.07 0.38 8.83
C TYR A 439 9.97 1.18 9.76
N ASP A 440 9.53 2.37 10.17
CA ASP A 440 10.29 3.35 10.92
C ASP A 440 9.78 3.48 12.35
N ASN A 441 10.59 3.13 13.35
CA ASN A 441 10.16 3.11 14.77
C ASN A 441 8.90 2.27 15.03
N VAL A 442 8.73 1.17 14.31
CA VAL A 442 7.59 0.28 14.54
C VAL A 442 7.84 -0.58 15.78
N THR A 443 6.87 -0.60 16.68
CA THR A 443 6.90 -1.43 17.89
C THR A 443 5.90 -2.57 17.79
N LEU A 444 6.37 -3.81 17.88
CA LEU A 444 5.56 -5.02 17.81
C LEU A 444 5.88 -5.97 18.96
N ASP A 445 4.89 -6.53 19.60
CA ASP A 445 5.06 -7.72 20.46
C ASP A 445 5.05 -9.04 19.67
N GLY A 446 5.15 -8.98 18.36
CA GLY A 446 5.25 -10.05 17.37
C GLY A 446 6.49 -9.95 16.49
N SER A 447 6.39 -10.43 15.27
CA SER A 447 7.49 -10.51 14.30
C SER A 447 7.44 -9.39 13.26
N LEU A 448 8.61 -8.86 12.85
CA LEU A 448 8.74 -8.02 11.65
C LEU A 448 9.51 -8.82 10.58
N LEU A 449 8.86 -9.07 9.44
CA LEU A 449 9.34 -10.03 8.45
C LEU A 449 9.51 -9.41 7.06
N LEU A 450 10.75 -9.17 6.63
CA LEU A 450 11.12 -8.81 5.25
C LEU A 450 11.67 -10.07 4.58
N VAL A 451 10.78 -10.91 3.99
CA VAL A 451 11.12 -12.30 3.73
C VAL A 451 10.63 -12.84 2.38
N ASN A 452 11.11 -14.02 2.05
CA ASN A 452 10.50 -14.90 1.05
C ASN A 452 9.44 -15.77 1.74
N ASN A 453 8.17 -15.52 1.44
CA ASN A 453 7.06 -16.34 1.91
C ASN A 453 6.88 -17.65 1.10
N GLY A 454 7.66 -17.86 0.05
CA GLY A 454 7.73 -19.10 -0.71
C GLY A 454 6.38 -19.58 -1.23
N SER A 455 6.07 -20.85 -0.97
CA SER A 455 4.82 -21.49 -1.41
C SER A 455 3.62 -21.24 -0.49
N ARG A 456 3.75 -20.39 0.55
CA ARG A 456 2.62 -20.07 1.44
C ARG A 456 1.43 -19.53 0.65
N GLY A 457 0.23 -19.81 1.11
CA GLY A 457 -1.02 -19.38 0.47
C GLY A 457 -1.11 -19.86 -0.99
N SER A 458 -1.24 -18.93 -1.92
CA SER A 458 -1.30 -19.21 -3.37
C SER A 458 0.07 -19.09 -4.07
N GLY A 459 1.17 -19.27 -3.33
CA GLY A 459 2.52 -18.97 -3.78
C GLY A 459 2.83 -17.48 -3.59
N HIS A 460 3.33 -17.10 -2.41
CA HIS A 460 3.57 -15.69 -2.10
C HIS A 460 4.94 -15.20 -2.60
N GLY A 461 5.92 -16.09 -2.64
CA GLY A 461 7.27 -15.76 -3.10
C GLY A 461 7.94 -14.67 -2.25
N TRP A 462 8.85 -13.93 -2.83
CA TRP A 462 9.46 -12.75 -2.21
C TRP A 462 8.39 -11.68 -1.95
N SER A 463 8.13 -11.40 -0.70
CA SER A 463 7.07 -10.46 -0.30
C SER A 463 7.60 -9.03 -0.16
N ASP A 464 8.85 -8.86 0.23
CA ASP A 464 9.53 -7.58 0.33
C ASP A 464 10.78 -7.53 -0.55
N ALA A 465 11.03 -6.36 -1.14
CA ALA A 465 12.24 -6.04 -1.87
C ALA A 465 12.56 -4.56 -1.72
N ASN A 466 13.82 -4.24 -1.47
CA ASN A 466 14.28 -2.88 -1.24
C ASN A 466 13.50 -2.16 -0.11
N SER A 467 13.08 -2.93 0.89
CA SER A 467 12.36 -2.48 2.07
C SER A 467 13.31 -2.31 3.25
N THR A 468 13.00 -1.39 4.14
CA THR A 468 13.85 -1.03 5.29
C THR A 468 13.08 -1.12 6.59
N ALA A 469 13.62 -1.86 7.56
CA ALA A 469 13.24 -1.78 8.97
C ALA A 469 14.27 -0.88 9.69
N TYR A 470 13.82 0.22 10.28
CA TYR A 470 14.70 1.20 10.91
C TYR A 470 14.25 1.48 12.35
N ASN A 471 15.18 1.29 13.32
CA ASN A 471 14.93 1.48 14.74
C ASN A 471 13.65 0.79 15.27
N CYS A 472 13.28 -0.35 14.68
CA CYS A 472 12.11 -1.10 15.12
C CYS A 472 12.39 -1.84 16.44
N THR A 473 11.35 -1.95 17.29
CA THR A 473 11.37 -2.75 18.52
C THR A 473 10.39 -3.90 18.39
N THR A 474 10.88 -5.12 18.33
CA THR A 474 10.07 -6.32 18.04
C THR A 474 10.42 -7.46 18.98
N GLN A 475 9.55 -8.47 19.07
CA GLN A 475 9.94 -9.71 19.73
C GLN A 475 11.02 -10.44 18.92
N GLN A 476 10.84 -10.51 17.61
CA GLN A 476 11.81 -11.06 16.66
C GLN A 476 11.65 -10.39 15.29
N TYR A 477 12.73 -10.42 14.51
CA TYR A 477 12.69 -9.89 13.15
C TYR A 477 13.57 -10.68 12.19
N MET A 478 13.28 -10.58 10.91
CA MET A 478 14.04 -11.18 9.83
C MET A 478 14.15 -10.20 8.65
N ALA A 479 15.33 -10.08 8.10
CA ALA A 479 15.55 -9.46 6.79
C ALA A 479 16.29 -10.47 5.92
N GLN A 480 15.67 -10.86 4.80
CA GLN A 480 16.28 -11.74 3.81
C GLN A 480 16.68 -10.95 2.58
N GLU A 481 17.68 -11.44 1.84
CA GLU A 481 18.20 -10.83 0.63
C GLU A 481 17.51 -11.39 -0.61
N PRO A 482 16.59 -10.64 -1.25
CA PRO A 482 15.98 -11.09 -2.49
C PRO A 482 17.03 -11.11 -3.63
N PRO A 483 16.97 -12.06 -4.57
CA PRO A 483 17.74 -11.93 -5.79
C PRO A 483 17.42 -10.59 -6.48
N THR A 484 18.44 -9.87 -6.95
CA THR A 484 18.34 -8.56 -7.63
C THR A 484 17.84 -7.38 -6.77
N ALA A 485 17.83 -7.52 -5.44
CA ALA A 485 17.38 -6.47 -4.53
C ALA A 485 18.01 -6.62 -3.14
N HIS A 486 17.86 -5.61 -2.31
CA HIS A 486 18.25 -5.64 -0.91
C HIS A 486 17.03 -5.51 0.01
N ASN A 487 17.13 -6.04 1.23
CA ASN A 487 16.32 -5.60 2.36
C ASN A 487 17.25 -5.21 3.51
N TRP A 488 16.90 -4.13 4.20
CA TRP A 488 17.73 -3.57 5.28
C TRP A 488 17.02 -3.66 6.63
N ALA A 489 17.79 -4.01 7.67
CA ALA A 489 17.37 -3.88 9.06
C ALA A 489 18.46 -3.12 9.82
N ILE A 490 18.18 -1.87 10.19
CA ILE A 490 19.15 -0.95 10.80
C ILE A 490 18.63 -0.50 12.16
N GLY A 491 19.43 -0.74 13.21
CA GLY A 491 19.07 -0.30 14.56
C GLY A 491 17.90 -1.07 15.19
N CYS A 492 17.48 -2.19 14.63
CA CYS A 492 16.35 -2.97 15.15
C CYS A 492 16.72 -3.74 16.41
N THR A 493 15.79 -3.82 17.37
CA THR A 493 15.91 -4.58 18.63
C THR A 493 14.92 -5.74 18.64
N GLY A 494 15.32 -6.83 19.33
CA GLY A 494 14.60 -8.10 19.36
C GLY A 494 15.49 -9.24 18.91
N THR A 495 14.93 -10.43 18.76
CA THR A 495 15.69 -11.60 18.30
C THR A 495 15.82 -11.57 16.79
N LEU A 496 17.06 -11.42 16.29
CA LEU A 496 17.34 -11.64 14.86
C LEU A 496 17.17 -13.13 14.54
N MET A 497 16.23 -13.44 13.67
CA MET A 497 15.88 -14.82 13.33
C MET A 497 16.95 -15.45 12.43
N ASN A 498 17.18 -16.76 12.60
CA ASN A 498 18.03 -17.55 11.72
C ASN A 498 17.52 -17.50 10.28
N GLY A 499 18.43 -17.34 9.31
CA GLY A 499 18.07 -17.22 7.89
C GLY A 499 17.94 -15.76 7.43
N SER A 500 18.21 -14.78 8.30
CA SER A 500 18.44 -13.40 7.89
C SER A 500 19.78 -13.31 7.15
N ASP A 501 19.72 -13.11 5.85
CA ASP A 501 20.88 -12.94 4.97
C ASP A 501 20.86 -11.57 4.26
N GLY A 502 19.91 -10.70 4.60
CA GLY A 502 19.84 -9.31 4.17
C GLY A 502 20.81 -8.38 4.91
N GLN A 503 20.69 -7.10 4.64
CA GLN A 503 21.63 -6.08 5.14
C GLN A 503 21.27 -5.68 6.58
N VAL A 504 21.94 -6.25 7.58
CA VAL A 504 21.66 -5.98 9.01
C VAL A 504 22.78 -5.14 9.62
N GLU A 505 22.43 -3.96 10.14
CA GLU A 505 23.34 -3.05 10.84
C GLU A 505 22.84 -2.73 12.25
N SER A 506 23.77 -2.61 13.21
CA SER A 506 23.46 -2.21 14.60
C SER A 506 22.36 -3.06 15.26
N ASN A 507 22.41 -4.38 15.04
CA ASN A 507 21.49 -5.33 15.68
C ASN A 507 21.47 -5.16 17.20
N GLY A 508 20.30 -5.04 17.78
CA GLY A 508 20.06 -4.89 19.23
C GLY A 508 20.28 -3.48 19.77
N LYS A 509 20.54 -2.48 18.93
CA LYS A 509 20.79 -1.11 19.37
C LYS A 509 20.26 -0.09 18.38
N HIS A 510 19.33 0.78 18.80
CA HIS A 510 18.86 1.90 18.01
C HIS A 510 20.00 2.83 17.60
N VAL A 511 19.86 3.46 16.46
CA VAL A 511 20.84 4.38 15.87
C VAL A 511 20.25 5.79 15.69
N LEU A 512 21.12 6.76 15.44
CA LEU A 512 20.68 8.11 15.05
C LEU A 512 20.67 8.23 13.50
N PRO A 513 19.72 9.00 12.95
CA PRO A 513 18.65 9.77 13.63
C PRO A 513 17.58 8.84 14.23
N ASP A 514 16.76 9.35 15.14
CA ASP A 514 15.71 8.55 15.79
C ASP A 514 14.67 8.03 14.78
N SER A 515 14.32 8.83 13.76
CA SER A 515 13.44 8.47 12.65
C SER A 515 14.14 8.71 11.31
N LEU A 516 14.16 7.70 10.46
CA LEU A 516 14.67 7.84 9.10
C LEU A 516 13.74 8.71 8.24
N TYR A 517 12.44 8.50 8.34
CA TYR A 517 11.44 9.27 7.58
C TYR A 517 11.51 10.76 7.90
N ASP A 518 11.54 11.13 9.18
CA ASP A 518 11.60 12.52 9.59
C ASP A 518 12.92 13.19 9.16
N GLN A 519 14.03 12.48 9.29
CA GLN A 519 15.32 13.02 8.85
C GLN A 519 15.37 13.23 7.33
N GLN A 520 14.82 12.30 6.56
CA GLN A 520 14.71 12.45 5.11
C GLN A 520 13.82 13.65 4.73
N LEU A 521 12.73 13.90 5.46
CA LEU A 521 11.92 15.12 5.30
C LEU A 521 12.72 16.39 5.58
N ILE A 522 13.48 16.41 6.68
CA ILE A 522 14.34 17.54 7.05
C ILE A 522 15.35 17.82 5.92
N ASP A 523 16.03 16.79 5.44
CA ASP A 523 17.07 16.90 4.41
C ASP A 523 16.49 17.40 3.08
N ARG A 524 15.34 16.84 2.65
CA ARG A 524 14.64 17.27 1.45
C ARG A 524 14.19 18.72 1.52
N HIS A 525 13.63 19.15 2.64
CA HIS A 525 13.21 20.55 2.83
C HIS A 525 14.42 21.52 2.90
N ALA A 526 15.54 21.07 3.46
CA ALA A 526 16.77 21.86 3.46
C ALA A 526 17.35 22.01 2.03
N ALA A 527 17.35 20.93 1.24
CA ALA A 527 17.79 20.96 -0.16
C ALA A 527 16.92 21.90 -1.01
N ALA A 528 15.61 21.85 -0.87
CA ALA A 528 14.67 22.73 -1.57
C ALA A 528 14.93 24.23 -1.24
N ARG A 529 15.19 24.56 0.04
CA ARG A 529 15.51 25.93 0.47
C ARG A 529 16.86 26.40 -0.05
N SER A 530 17.83 25.54 -0.22
CA SER A 530 19.17 25.89 -0.73
C SER A 530 19.26 25.94 -2.27
N GLY A 531 18.18 25.65 -2.99
CA GLY A 531 18.16 25.56 -4.45
C GLY A 531 18.98 24.39 -5.03
N ARG A 532 19.25 23.37 -4.22
CA ARG A 532 20.03 22.17 -4.59
C ARG A 532 19.14 20.96 -4.88
N SER A 533 17.90 21.17 -5.30
CA SER A 533 16.97 20.07 -5.66
C SER A 533 17.21 19.57 -7.08
#